data_da7d50dd3da339014738eb237b73301a
#
_entry.id   da7d50dd3da339014738eb237b73301a
#
_cell.length_a   1.000
_cell.length_b   1.000
_cell.length_c   1.000
_cell.angle_alpha   90.00
_cell.angle_beta   90.00
_cell.angle_gamma   90.00
#
_symmetry.space_group_name_H-M   'P 1'
#
loop_
_entity.id
_entity.type
_entity.pdbx_description
1 polymer ?
#
loop_
_entity_poly.entity_id
_entity_poly.type
_entity_poly.pdbx_seq_one_letter_code
_entity_poly.pdbx_strand_id
1 'polypeptide(L)'
;MFRYAFEYLSESEFEDLIVAICHNVLGISAHAFASGRDGGRDSSFSGIAANYPNERHPWSGNFIIQAKHVKDPNESCSDRAFFPNSSGIIVKEVEKIKKRKQTEQIDCYIIFTNRKLTGGVHPQIVQYMTNELGINNVDVHGVEDLHNYVMQYPQLVKDFNLARHLLPDQFYEQDIRDVIVLFGQNTNWVTVQPIANEDKIEYIDKEQKNALNNVDDSYFRDIKDYSLKYFRDIDRFLHDPINSEYLAMYLNTIADLRAYLLRNETSYTFVQLLESIIEQIVGVDCKQDIHKVRALVRVFVHFMYWNCDIGKK
;
A
#
# COMPACT_ATOMS: atom_id res chain seq x y z
N MET A 1 10.45 -9.09 -1.92
CA MET A 1 10.68 -7.82 -1.19
C MET A 1 9.31 -7.31 -0.74
N PHE A 2 9.18 -6.71 0.43
CA PHE A 2 7.90 -6.14 0.86
C PHE A 2 7.77 -4.72 0.34
N ARG A 3 6.55 -4.33 -0.03
CA ARG A 3 6.20 -3.00 -0.50
C ARG A 3 5.36 -2.30 0.57
N TYR A 4 5.70 -1.05 0.89
CA TYR A 4 4.85 -0.19 1.71
C TYR A 4 3.72 0.36 0.85
N ALA A 5 2.48 0.22 1.32
CA ALA A 5 1.30 0.70 0.63
C ALA A 5 1.01 2.16 1.03
N PHE A 6 1.71 3.10 0.39
CA PHE A 6 1.56 4.54 0.65
C PHE A 6 0.16 5.07 0.32
N GLU A 7 -0.60 4.35 -0.50
CA GLU A 7 -1.99 4.65 -0.87
C GLU A 7 -2.96 4.64 0.31
N TYR A 8 -2.60 3.97 1.42
CA TYR A 8 -3.38 3.96 2.67
C TYR A 8 -3.15 5.17 3.57
N LEU A 9 -2.11 5.93 3.32
CA LEU A 9 -1.89 7.18 4.03
C LEU A 9 -3.00 8.18 3.67
N SER A 10 -3.39 9.04 4.62
CA SER A 10 -4.13 10.24 4.29
C SER A 10 -3.25 11.21 3.51
N GLU A 11 -3.85 12.19 2.82
CA GLU A 11 -3.10 13.25 2.13
C GLU A 11 -2.11 13.95 3.07
N SER A 12 -2.55 14.27 4.30
CA SER A 12 -1.71 14.93 5.31
C SER A 12 -0.56 14.03 5.79
N GLU A 13 -0.83 12.72 6.06
CA GLU A 13 0.23 11.79 6.45
C GLU A 13 1.26 11.61 5.32
N PHE A 14 0.81 11.64 4.06
CA PHE A 14 1.70 11.57 2.92
C PHE A 14 2.56 12.83 2.77
N GLU A 15 1.96 14.03 2.92
CA GLU A 15 2.68 15.30 2.93
C GLU A 15 3.75 15.33 4.03
N ASP A 16 3.39 14.93 5.26
CA ASP A 16 4.32 14.85 6.39
C ASP A 16 5.47 13.86 6.13
N LEU A 17 5.17 12.71 5.51
CA LEU A 17 6.20 11.74 5.10
C LEU A 17 7.19 12.36 4.09
N ILE A 18 6.67 13.10 3.09
CA ILE A 18 7.52 13.77 2.09
C ILE A 18 8.40 14.83 2.76
N VAL A 19 7.87 15.60 3.70
CA VAL A 19 8.66 16.57 4.48
C VAL A 19 9.78 15.87 5.25
N ALA A 20 9.48 14.74 5.90
CA ALA A 20 10.48 13.97 6.64
C ALA A 20 11.54 13.35 5.72
N ILE A 21 11.17 12.89 4.52
CA ILE A 21 12.12 12.48 3.47
C ILE A 21 13.03 13.67 3.11
N CYS A 22 12.43 14.84 2.84
CA CYS A 22 13.18 16.04 2.48
C CYS A 22 14.15 16.50 3.58
N HIS A 23 13.79 16.37 4.86
CA HIS A 23 14.71 16.64 5.98
C HIS A 23 15.98 15.76 5.90
N ASN A 24 15.84 14.51 5.50
CA ASN A 24 16.97 13.59 5.37
C ASN A 24 17.80 13.84 4.09
N VAL A 25 17.13 14.23 2.98
CA VAL A 25 17.75 14.33 1.65
C VAL A 25 18.27 15.73 1.37
N LEU A 26 17.49 16.76 1.70
CA LEU A 26 17.83 18.17 1.43
C LEU A 26 18.48 18.86 2.63
N GLY A 27 18.04 18.51 3.87
CA GLY A 27 18.52 19.09 5.11
C GLY A 27 17.37 19.52 6.04
N ILE A 28 17.71 19.72 7.32
CA ILE A 28 16.76 20.02 8.42
C ILE A 28 16.00 21.34 8.24
N SER A 29 16.48 22.24 7.38
CA SER A 29 15.80 23.53 7.12
C SER A 29 14.63 23.46 6.13
N ALA A 30 14.20 22.27 5.73
CA ALA A 30 12.95 22.12 4.99
C ALA A 30 11.75 22.44 5.88
N HIS A 31 10.91 23.38 5.45
CA HIS A 31 9.74 23.84 6.20
C HIS A 31 8.47 23.23 5.62
N ALA A 32 7.69 22.57 6.49
CA ALA A 32 6.34 22.15 6.16
C ALA A 32 5.37 23.33 6.20
N PHE A 33 4.36 23.31 5.33
CA PHE A 33 3.25 24.27 5.35
C PHE A 33 1.96 23.54 5.73
N ALA A 34 1.12 24.20 6.53
CA ALA A 34 -0.19 23.66 6.83
C ALA A 34 -1.04 23.57 5.54
N SER A 35 -1.85 22.52 5.42
CA SER A 35 -2.81 22.37 4.33
C SER A 35 -3.74 23.60 4.28
N GLY A 36 -3.78 24.32 3.15
CA GLY A 36 -4.56 25.55 3.01
C GLY A 36 -4.32 26.29 1.70
N ARG A 37 -4.64 27.59 1.69
CA ARG A 37 -4.46 28.48 0.52
C ARG A 37 -3.04 29.02 0.39
N ASP A 38 -2.04 28.17 0.51
CA ASP A 38 -0.61 28.54 0.46
C ASP A 38 0.00 28.56 -0.95
N GLY A 39 -0.87 28.61 -1.97
CA GLY A 39 -0.48 28.74 -3.38
C GLY A 39 0.08 27.48 -4.00
N GLY A 40 -0.20 26.30 -3.44
CA GLY A 40 0.12 25.00 -4.04
C GLY A 40 1.55 24.52 -3.79
N ARG A 41 2.06 24.73 -2.58
CA ARG A 41 3.28 24.09 -2.07
C ARG A 41 2.96 23.36 -0.77
N ASP A 42 3.53 22.20 -0.59
CA ASP A 42 3.38 21.42 0.64
C ASP A 42 4.58 21.68 1.56
N SER A 43 5.75 21.97 0.96
CA SER A 43 6.93 22.38 1.72
C SER A 43 7.89 23.24 0.89
N SER A 44 8.79 23.95 1.57
CA SER A 44 9.88 24.70 0.95
C SER A 44 11.18 24.52 1.72
N PHE A 45 12.28 24.70 1.01
CA PHE A 45 13.63 24.67 1.54
C PHE A 45 14.43 25.80 0.89
N SER A 46 15.30 26.45 1.63
CA SER A 46 16.23 27.43 1.08
C SER A 46 17.62 27.14 1.60
N GLY A 47 18.56 26.88 0.70
CA GLY A 47 19.92 26.55 1.06
C GLY A 47 20.59 25.63 0.04
N ILE A 48 21.57 24.85 0.52
CA ILE A 48 22.31 23.85 -0.28
C ILE A 48 21.82 22.47 0.17
N ALA A 49 21.25 21.72 -0.77
CA ALA A 49 20.87 20.32 -0.56
C ALA A 49 22.10 19.43 -0.73
N ALA A 50 22.91 19.31 0.32
CA ALA A 50 24.26 18.72 0.27
C ALA A 50 24.33 17.32 -0.35
N ASN A 51 23.26 16.53 -0.23
CA ASN A 51 23.21 15.14 -0.73
C ASN A 51 22.33 14.99 -1.98
N TYR A 52 21.71 16.07 -2.48
CA TYR A 52 20.74 15.99 -3.58
C TYR A 52 21.11 16.86 -4.78
N PRO A 53 21.05 16.35 -6.02
CA PRO A 53 20.77 14.95 -6.37
C PRO A 53 21.96 14.01 -6.08
N ASN A 54 23.12 14.55 -5.81
CA ASN A 54 24.32 13.83 -5.37
C ASN A 54 25.34 14.81 -4.75
N GLU A 55 26.26 14.28 -3.96
CA GLU A 55 27.28 15.06 -3.23
C GLU A 55 28.23 15.87 -4.13
N ARG A 56 28.44 15.47 -5.38
CA ARG A 56 29.38 16.15 -6.31
C ARG A 56 28.74 17.37 -6.96
N HIS A 57 27.45 17.36 -7.16
CA HIS A 57 26.68 18.42 -7.81
C HIS A 57 25.40 18.73 -7.03
N PRO A 58 25.54 19.22 -5.79
CA PRO A 58 24.38 19.53 -4.96
C PRO A 58 23.58 20.68 -5.55
N TRP A 59 22.26 20.56 -5.49
CA TRP A 59 21.39 21.68 -5.83
C TRP A 59 21.39 22.73 -4.74
N SER A 60 21.21 23.98 -5.13
CA SER A 60 21.17 25.11 -4.20
C SER A 60 20.17 26.17 -4.66
N GLY A 61 19.66 26.92 -3.71
CA GLY A 61 18.68 27.98 -3.93
C GLY A 61 17.38 27.78 -3.18
N ASN A 62 16.30 28.31 -3.73
CA ASN A 62 14.96 28.21 -3.18
C ASN A 62 14.21 27.04 -3.82
N PHE A 63 13.89 26.04 -3.03
CA PHE A 63 13.16 24.85 -3.43
C PHE A 63 11.68 24.99 -3.15
N ILE A 64 10.86 24.56 -4.07
CA ILE A 64 9.45 24.24 -3.83
C ILE A 64 9.29 22.74 -3.98
N ILE A 65 8.62 22.13 -3.04
CA ILE A 65 8.36 20.70 -2.96
C ILE A 65 6.85 20.50 -2.93
N GLN A 66 6.37 19.55 -3.74
CA GLN A 66 4.96 19.23 -3.88
C GLN A 66 4.74 17.74 -3.70
N ALA A 67 3.81 17.36 -2.84
CA ALA A 67 3.34 15.99 -2.69
C ALA A 67 2.03 15.78 -3.46
N LYS A 68 1.91 14.67 -4.17
CA LYS A 68 0.70 14.27 -4.92
C LYS A 68 0.32 12.85 -4.58
N HIS A 69 -0.59 12.73 -3.64
CA HIS A 69 -1.09 11.46 -3.16
C HIS A 69 -2.24 10.93 -4.02
N VAL A 70 -2.29 9.61 -4.21
CA VAL A 70 -3.42 8.90 -4.81
C VAL A 70 -3.76 7.67 -3.98
N LYS A 71 -5.04 7.30 -3.98
CA LYS A 71 -5.56 6.14 -3.25
C LYS A 71 -5.56 4.86 -4.08
N ASP A 72 -5.56 4.97 -5.42
CA ASP A 72 -5.51 3.81 -6.30
C ASP A 72 -4.05 3.41 -6.56
N PRO A 73 -3.61 2.22 -6.12
CA PRO A 73 -2.23 1.73 -6.30
C PRO A 73 -1.87 1.44 -7.76
N ASN A 74 -2.86 1.41 -8.67
CA ASN A 74 -2.64 1.13 -10.08
C ASN A 74 -2.33 2.38 -10.90
N GLU A 75 -2.54 3.57 -10.33
CA GLU A 75 -2.28 4.81 -11.03
C GLU A 75 -0.78 5.01 -11.36
N SER A 76 -0.53 5.54 -12.55
CA SER A 76 0.81 5.75 -13.09
C SER A 76 1.03 7.20 -13.48
N CYS A 77 2.29 7.63 -13.48
CA CYS A 77 2.70 8.93 -14.01
C CYS A 77 2.51 9.05 -15.53
N SER A 78 2.30 7.93 -16.25
CA SER A 78 1.94 7.93 -17.67
C SER A 78 0.44 8.14 -17.93
N ASP A 79 -0.40 8.12 -16.90
CA ASP A 79 -1.84 8.29 -17.06
C ASP A 79 -2.17 9.71 -17.52
N ARG A 80 -3.13 9.85 -18.41
CA ARG A 80 -3.58 11.17 -18.92
C ARG A 80 -3.99 12.13 -17.82
N ALA A 81 -4.47 11.63 -16.69
CA ALA A 81 -4.81 12.42 -15.52
C ALA A 81 -3.56 13.04 -14.84
N PHE A 82 -2.37 12.46 -15.03
CA PHE A 82 -1.13 12.97 -14.50
C PHE A 82 -0.32 13.73 -15.56
N PHE A 83 0.05 13.08 -16.67
CA PHE A 83 0.83 13.63 -17.76
C PHE A 83 0.63 12.78 -19.06
N PRO A 84 0.61 13.34 -20.31
CA PRO A 84 0.88 14.73 -20.73
C PRO A 84 -0.37 15.59 -21.03
N ASN A 85 -1.56 15.20 -20.57
CA ASN A 85 -2.79 15.92 -20.91
C ASN A 85 -2.77 17.38 -20.40
N SER A 86 -3.36 18.32 -21.15
CA SER A 86 -3.51 19.72 -20.76
C SER A 86 -4.26 19.93 -19.43
N SER A 87 -5.11 19.00 -19.05
CA SER A 87 -5.79 18.97 -17.75
C SER A 87 -5.06 18.13 -16.70
N GLY A 88 -3.91 17.55 -17.03
CA GLY A 88 -3.12 16.71 -16.15
C GLY A 88 -2.53 17.45 -14.95
N ILE A 89 -2.21 16.68 -13.92
CA ILE A 89 -1.66 17.24 -12.65
C ILE A 89 -0.38 18.01 -12.93
N ILE A 90 0.59 17.47 -13.67
CA ILE A 90 1.86 18.12 -13.97
C ILE A 90 1.65 19.46 -14.67
N VAL A 91 0.76 19.51 -15.66
CA VAL A 91 0.49 20.74 -16.42
C VAL A 91 -0.10 21.83 -15.50
N LYS A 92 -1.06 21.45 -14.65
CA LYS A 92 -1.64 22.37 -13.66
C LYS A 92 -0.63 22.88 -12.64
N GLU A 93 0.24 22.01 -12.15
CA GLU A 93 1.29 22.41 -11.20
C GLU A 93 2.30 23.35 -11.87
N VAL A 94 2.73 23.07 -13.09
CA VAL A 94 3.60 23.96 -13.87
C VAL A 94 2.98 25.37 -14.00
N GLU A 95 1.69 25.47 -14.31
CA GLU A 95 1.01 26.77 -14.40
C GLU A 95 0.94 27.51 -13.04
N LYS A 96 0.79 26.79 -11.95
CA LYS A 96 0.86 27.40 -10.60
C LYS A 96 2.27 27.95 -10.31
N ILE A 97 3.30 27.18 -10.61
CA ILE A 97 4.70 27.60 -10.41
C ILE A 97 5.08 28.77 -11.30
N LYS A 98 4.63 28.81 -12.58
CA LYS A 98 4.81 29.97 -13.46
C LYS A 98 4.27 31.25 -12.86
N LYS A 99 3.05 31.22 -12.31
CA LYS A 99 2.44 32.38 -11.65
C LYS A 99 3.26 32.80 -10.44
N ARG A 100 3.72 31.85 -9.64
CA ARG A 100 4.49 32.09 -8.44
C ARG A 100 5.85 32.69 -8.70
N LYS A 101 6.54 32.27 -9.76
CA LYS A 101 7.81 32.86 -10.23
C LYS A 101 7.74 34.34 -10.55
N GLN A 102 6.56 34.91 -10.73
CA GLN A 102 6.40 36.36 -10.92
C GLN A 102 6.63 37.16 -9.63
N THR A 103 6.51 36.52 -8.48
CA THR A 103 6.60 37.16 -7.16
C THR A 103 7.69 36.57 -6.27
N GLU A 104 8.14 35.35 -6.56
CA GLU A 104 9.11 34.61 -5.76
C GLU A 104 10.24 34.08 -6.66
N GLN A 105 11.47 34.07 -6.14
CA GLN A 105 12.58 33.36 -6.79
C GLN A 105 12.44 31.87 -6.48
N ILE A 106 12.37 31.04 -7.53
CA ILE A 106 12.31 29.59 -7.44
C ILE A 106 13.43 29.02 -8.27
N ASP A 107 14.38 28.36 -7.63
CA ASP A 107 15.58 27.81 -8.24
C ASP A 107 15.47 26.30 -8.47
N CYS A 108 14.67 25.61 -7.61
CA CYS A 108 14.48 24.15 -7.66
C CYS A 108 13.01 23.81 -7.47
N TYR A 109 12.51 22.81 -8.21
CA TYR A 109 11.14 22.31 -8.07
C TYR A 109 11.10 20.79 -8.10
N ILE A 110 10.53 20.17 -7.05
CA ILE A 110 10.48 18.73 -6.89
C ILE A 110 9.04 18.30 -6.62
N ILE A 111 8.58 17.26 -7.34
CA ILE A 111 7.28 16.63 -7.11
C ILE A 111 7.51 15.21 -6.59
N PHE A 112 6.83 14.85 -5.51
CA PHE A 112 6.75 13.49 -5.00
C PHE A 112 5.34 12.95 -5.21
N THR A 113 5.23 11.68 -5.61
CA THR A 113 3.95 11.01 -5.76
C THR A 113 4.07 9.52 -5.46
N ASN A 114 3.00 8.92 -4.96
CA ASN A 114 2.94 7.46 -4.81
C ASN A 114 2.47 6.73 -6.07
N ARG A 115 2.40 7.41 -7.22
CA ARG A 115 2.17 6.80 -8.53
C ARG A 115 3.39 6.04 -9.03
N LYS A 116 3.16 5.03 -9.88
CA LYS A 116 4.26 4.32 -10.58
C LYS A 116 4.96 5.26 -11.55
N LEU A 117 6.27 5.38 -11.45
CA LEU A 117 7.10 6.20 -12.34
C LEU A 117 8.03 5.32 -13.18
N THR A 118 7.75 5.24 -14.49
CA THR A 118 8.59 4.45 -15.39
C THR A 118 9.76 5.26 -15.94
N GLY A 119 10.89 4.58 -16.21
CA GLY A 119 12.09 5.24 -16.76
C GLY A 119 11.88 5.94 -18.12
N GLY A 120 10.82 5.59 -18.87
CA GLY A 120 10.49 6.27 -20.11
C GLY A 120 9.69 7.57 -19.92
N VAL A 121 8.89 7.67 -18.87
CA VAL A 121 8.02 8.83 -18.58
C VAL A 121 8.76 9.89 -17.77
N HIS A 122 9.61 9.49 -16.83
CA HIS A 122 10.38 10.42 -16.00
C HIS A 122 11.10 11.51 -16.81
N PRO A 123 11.98 11.19 -17.81
CA PRO A 123 12.67 12.22 -18.56
C PRO A 123 11.74 13.13 -19.36
N GLN A 124 10.57 12.63 -19.81
CA GLN A 124 9.58 13.44 -20.52
C GLN A 124 8.97 14.50 -19.61
N ILE A 125 8.61 14.11 -18.37
CA ILE A 125 8.07 15.04 -17.37
C ILE A 125 9.13 16.09 -16.99
N VAL A 126 10.35 15.66 -16.68
CA VAL A 126 11.45 16.55 -16.31
C VAL A 126 11.75 17.55 -17.46
N GLN A 127 11.84 17.07 -18.70
CA GLN A 127 12.07 17.94 -19.86
C GLN A 127 10.93 18.94 -20.05
N TYR A 128 9.67 18.51 -19.91
CA TYR A 128 8.51 19.40 -19.99
C TYR A 128 8.59 20.48 -18.91
N MET A 129 8.80 20.10 -17.65
CA MET A 129 8.89 21.04 -16.52
C MET A 129 10.05 22.02 -16.71
N THR A 130 11.24 21.55 -17.11
CA THR A 130 12.41 22.39 -17.39
C THR A 130 12.09 23.43 -18.46
N ASN A 131 11.52 23.02 -19.57
CA ASN A 131 11.20 23.92 -20.68
C ASN A 131 10.15 24.97 -20.31
N GLU A 132 9.09 24.54 -19.63
CA GLU A 132 7.97 25.41 -19.31
C GLU A 132 8.28 26.39 -18.16
N LEU A 133 9.08 25.95 -17.19
CA LEU A 133 9.42 26.76 -16.01
C LEU A 133 10.70 27.59 -16.22
N GLY A 134 11.57 27.19 -17.13
CA GLY A 134 12.91 27.75 -17.24
C GLY A 134 13.73 27.55 -15.95
N ILE A 135 13.54 26.42 -15.27
CA ILE A 135 14.28 25.99 -14.09
C ILE A 135 15.02 24.70 -14.49
N ASN A 136 16.34 24.67 -14.31
CA ASN A 136 17.14 23.49 -14.64
C ASN A 136 17.06 22.39 -13.58
N ASN A 137 16.81 22.78 -12.32
CA ASN A 137 16.75 21.89 -11.18
C ASN A 137 15.29 21.48 -10.92
N VAL A 138 14.77 20.57 -11.72
CA VAL A 138 13.42 19.99 -11.55
C VAL A 138 13.50 18.49 -11.52
N ASP A 139 12.68 17.85 -10.68
CA ASP A 139 12.62 16.41 -10.59
C ASP A 139 11.23 15.92 -10.18
N VAL A 140 10.96 14.62 -10.46
CA VAL A 140 9.75 13.92 -10.06
C VAL A 140 10.13 12.57 -9.47
N HIS A 141 9.67 12.27 -8.27
CA HIS A 141 9.87 11.01 -7.58
C HIS A 141 8.57 10.23 -7.53
N GLY A 142 8.62 8.98 -7.99
CA GLY A 142 7.50 8.04 -7.95
C GLY A 142 7.55 7.12 -6.74
N VAL A 143 6.62 6.15 -6.72
CA VAL A 143 6.52 5.17 -5.64
C VAL A 143 7.80 4.35 -5.46
N GLU A 144 8.53 4.09 -6.53
CA GLU A 144 9.80 3.37 -6.52
C GLU A 144 10.86 4.13 -5.73
N ASP A 145 10.95 5.45 -5.92
CA ASP A 145 11.87 6.32 -5.19
C ASP A 145 11.48 6.43 -3.72
N LEU A 146 10.17 6.51 -3.43
CA LEU A 146 9.70 6.52 -2.05
C LEU A 146 10.10 5.26 -1.30
N HIS A 147 10.01 4.07 -1.93
CA HIS A 147 10.50 2.83 -1.33
C HIS A 147 12.00 2.89 -1.06
N ASN A 148 12.80 3.40 -1.99
CA ASN A 148 14.24 3.54 -1.81
C ASN A 148 14.56 4.45 -0.63
N TYR A 149 13.89 5.61 -0.50
CA TYR A 149 14.08 6.51 0.64
C TYR A 149 13.69 5.86 1.97
N VAL A 150 12.55 5.18 2.03
CA VAL A 150 12.12 4.50 3.26
C VAL A 150 13.06 3.36 3.64
N MET A 151 13.63 2.65 2.66
CA MET A 151 14.66 1.63 2.92
C MET A 151 15.98 2.24 3.40
N GLN A 152 16.37 3.38 2.85
CA GLN A 152 17.59 4.10 3.24
C GLN A 152 17.47 4.74 4.63
N TYR A 153 16.26 5.18 5.00
CA TYR A 153 15.96 5.83 6.27
C TYR A 153 14.91 5.03 7.07
N PRO A 154 15.29 3.89 7.68
CA PRO A 154 14.33 2.99 8.34
C PRO A 154 13.58 3.62 9.51
N GLN A 155 14.06 4.74 10.04
CA GLN A 155 13.36 5.49 11.09
C GLN A 155 11.99 5.99 10.59
N LEU A 156 11.86 6.36 9.31
CA LEU A 156 10.60 6.78 8.69
C LEU A 156 9.52 5.70 8.81
N VAL A 157 9.91 4.41 8.73
CA VAL A 157 8.95 3.29 8.90
C VAL A 157 8.29 3.33 10.27
N LYS A 158 9.07 3.67 11.31
CA LYS A 158 8.57 3.73 12.70
C LYS A 158 7.76 5.01 12.93
N ASP A 159 8.28 6.15 12.51
CA ASP A 159 7.68 7.47 12.77
C ASP A 159 6.30 7.60 12.11
N PHE A 160 6.15 7.04 10.90
CA PHE A 160 4.89 7.04 10.14
C PHE A 160 4.11 5.73 10.25
N ASN A 161 4.55 4.77 11.08
CA ASN A 161 3.92 3.46 11.25
C ASN A 161 3.61 2.78 9.90
N LEU A 162 4.54 2.91 8.93
CA LEU A 162 4.34 2.37 7.57
C LEU A 162 4.24 0.85 7.54
N ALA A 163 4.78 0.19 8.55
CA ALA A 163 4.73 -1.26 8.67
C ALA A 163 3.28 -1.80 8.78
N ARG A 164 2.32 -0.98 9.25
CA ARG A 164 0.88 -1.34 9.24
C ARG A 164 0.32 -1.59 7.84
N HIS A 165 0.96 -0.99 6.82
CA HIS A 165 0.58 -1.06 5.41
C HIS A 165 1.59 -1.83 4.57
N LEU A 166 2.32 -2.76 5.19
CA LEU A 166 3.30 -3.58 4.50
C LEU A 166 2.59 -4.65 3.65
N LEU A 167 2.89 -4.66 2.36
CA LEU A 167 2.39 -5.67 1.43
C LEU A 167 3.55 -6.50 0.89
N PRO A 168 3.39 -7.82 0.73
CA PRO A 168 4.39 -8.64 0.05
C PRO A 168 4.42 -8.32 -1.45
N ASP A 169 5.61 -8.25 -2.07
CA ASP A 169 5.73 -8.16 -3.54
C ASP A 169 5.27 -9.45 -4.22
N GLN A 170 5.57 -10.59 -3.59
CA GLN A 170 5.21 -11.92 -4.02
C GLN A 170 4.85 -12.78 -2.80
N PHE A 171 3.96 -13.74 -3.02
CA PHE A 171 3.72 -14.84 -2.10
C PHE A 171 4.63 -15.99 -2.51
N TYR A 172 5.69 -16.22 -1.74
CA TYR A 172 6.55 -17.38 -1.94
C TYR A 172 5.90 -18.63 -1.35
N GLU A 173 6.21 -19.80 -1.89
CA GLU A 173 5.70 -21.06 -1.35
C GLU A 173 5.98 -21.22 0.15
N GLN A 174 7.14 -20.76 0.62
CA GLN A 174 7.48 -20.79 2.03
C GLN A 174 6.57 -19.89 2.87
N ASP A 175 6.22 -18.71 2.37
CA ASP A 175 5.28 -17.80 3.05
C ASP A 175 3.88 -18.46 3.18
N ILE A 176 3.43 -19.17 2.13
CA ILE A 176 2.14 -19.89 2.14
C ILE A 176 2.20 -21.05 3.17
N ARG A 177 3.28 -21.84 3.19
CA ARG A 177 3.50 -22.91 4.18
C ARG A 177 3.46 -22.36 5.59
N ASP A 178 4.23 -21.31 5.85
CA ASP A 178 4.32 -20.70 7.19
C ASP A 178 2.97 -20.19 7.68
N VAL A 179 2.17 -19.57 6.82
CA VAL A 179 0.81 -19.10 7.16
C VAL A 179 -0.11 -20.27 7.44
N ILE A 180 -0.10 -21.33 6.63
CA ILE A 180 -0.94 -22.52 6.87
C ILE A 180 -0.59 -23.17 8.21
N VAL A 181 0.71 -23.33 8.50
CA VAL A 181 1.18 -23.89 9.78
C VAL A 181 0.75 -23.01 10.95
N LEU A 182 0.85 -21.68 10.80
CA LEU A 182 0.46 -20.72 11.83
C LEU A 182 -1.05 -20.83 12.16
N PHE A 183 -1.90 -20.97 11.16
CA PHE A 183 -3.34 -21.23 11.37
C PHE A 183 -3.58 -22.56 12.08
N GLY A 184 -2.88 -23.63 11.69
CA GLY A 184 -3.02 -24.95 12.29
C GLY A 184 -2.53 -25.04 13.75
N GLN A 185 -1.60 -24.18 14.14
CA GLN A 185 -1.09 -24.08 15.52
C GLN A 185 -1.98 -23.27 16.44
N ASN A 186 -2.93 -22.50 15.91
CA ASN A 186 -3.83 -21.69 16.71
C ASN A 186 -4.94 -22.56 17.31
N THR A 187 -4.73 -23.03 18.53
CA THR A 187 -5.66 -23.89 19.27
C THR A 187 -6.87 -23.16 19.86
N ASN A 188 -6.98 -21.86 19.68
CA ASN A 188 -8.13 -21.07 20.18
C ASN A 188 -9.44 -21.34 19.40
N TRP A 189 -9.36 -22.04 18.28
CA TRP A 189 -10.51 -22.58 17.55
C TRP A 189 -10.99 -23.86 18.25
N VAL A 190 -11.69 -23.75 19.38
CA VAL A 190 -12.15 -24.92 20.16
C VAL A 190 -12.88 -25.91 19.27
N THR A 191 -12.31 -27.09 19.14
CA THR A 191 -12.77 -28.23 18.35
C THR A 191 -14.19 -28.61 18.75
N VAL A 192 -15.15 -28.32 17.89
CA VAL A 192 -16.43 -29.00 17.85
C VAL A 192 -16.32 -30.01 16.72
N GLN A 193 -16.77 -31.27 16.96
CA GLN A 193 -16.70 -32.32 15.95
C GLN A 193 -17.17 -31.85 14.57
N PRO A 194 -16.53 -32.31 13.47
CA PRO A 194 -16.89 -31.88 12.14
C PRO A 194 -18.37 -32.19 11.88
N ILE A 195 -19.13 -31.18 11.55
CA ILE A 195 -20.46 -31.35 10.98
C ILE A 195 -20.22 -31.86 9.56
N ALA A 196 -20.42 -33.15 9.38
CA ALA A 196 -20.40 -33.78 8.06
C ALA A 196 -21.64 -33.31 7.28
N ASN A 197 -21.52 -32.20 6.59
CA ASN A 197 -22.43 -31.84 5.50
C ASN A 197 -21.58 -31.39 4.34
N GLU A 198 -21.41 -32.31 3.40
CA GLU A 198 -21.01 -31.99 2.02
C GLU A 198 -22.20 -31.25 1.35
N ASP A 199 -22.39 -30.01 1.70
CA ASP A 199 -23.28 -29.17 0.94
C ASP A 199 -22.62 -28.87 -0.40
N LYS A 200 -23.29 -29.27 -1.47
CA LYS A 200 -22.94 -28.92 -2.84
C LYS A 200 -22.66 -27.43 -2.89
N ILE A 201 -21.46 -27.07 -3.32
CA ILE A 201 -21.04 -25.67 -3.53
C ILE A 201 -21.90 -25.12 -4.68
N GLU A 202 -23.00 -24.44 -4.35
CA GLU A 202 -23.68 -23.58 -5.30
C GLU A 202 -22.80 -22.36 -5.53
N TYR A 203 -22.53 -22.06 -6.79
CA TYR A 203 -21.68 -20.94 -7.19
C TYR A 203 -22.48 -19.65 -6.95
N ILE A 204 -22.25 -18.98 -5.84
CA ILE A 204 -22.86 -17.68 -5.54
C ILE A 204 -22.01 -16.59 -6.18
N ASP A 205 -22.65 -15.64 -6.86
CA ASP A 205 -22.02 -14.44 -7.34
C ASP A 205 -21.40 -13.63 -6.18
N LYS A 206 -20.24 -13.00 -6.43
CA LYS A 206 -19.49 -12.27 -5.39
C LYS A 206 -20.29 -11.12 -4.78
N GLU A 207 -21.12 -10.45 -5.56
CA GLU A 207 -21.99 -9.36 -5.07
C GLU A 207 -23.07 -9.90 -4.14
N GLN A 208 -23.68 -11.02 -4.48
CA GLN A 208 -24.65 -11.69 -3.60
C GLN A 208 -23.99 -12.18 -2.31
N LYS A 209 -22.77 -12.73 -2.39
CA LYS A 209 -22.03 -13.15 -1.21
C LYS A 209 -21.69 -11.97 -0.30
N ASN A 210 -21.27 -10.84 -0.85
CA ASN A 210 -20.99 -9.63 -0.08
C ASN A 210 -22.25 -9.14 0.63
N ALA A 211 -23.40 -9.12 -0.03
CA ALA A 211 -24.67 -8.74 0.57
C ALA A 211 -25.07 -9.67 1.73
N LEU A 212 -24.93 -11.01 1.55
CA LEU A 212 -25.24 -11.99 2.59
C LEU A 212 -24.36 -11.85 3.85
N ASN A 213 -23.10 -11.41 3.67
CA ASN A 213 -22.16 -11.25 4.77
C ASN A 213 -22.05 -9.78 5.26
N ASN A 214 -22.85 -8.86 4.72
CA ASN A 214 -22.78 -7.42 5.01
C ASN A 214 -21.35 -6.85 4.83
N VAL A 215 -20.66 -7.30 3.77
CA VAL A 215 -19.36 -6.75 3.37
C VAL A 215 -19.60 -5.53 2.52
N ASP A 216 -19.13 -4.38 2.98
CA ASP A 216 -19.29 -3.13 2.24
C ASP A 216 -18.36 -3.04 1.02
N ASP A 217 -18.72 -2.15 0.08
CA ASP A 217 -17.98 -1.99 -1.17
C ASP A 217 -16.53 -1.54 -0.95
N SER A 218 -16.23 -0.83 0.14
CA SER A 218 -14.89 -0.36 0.45
C SER A 218 -14.00 -1.53 0.84
N TYR A 219 -14.45 -2.40 1.74
CA TYR A 219 -13.71 -3.60 2.14
C TYR A 219 -13.53 -4.58 0.97
N PHE A 220 -14.57 -4.75 0.14
CA PHE A 220 -14.47 -5.61 -1.03
C PHE A 220 -13.51 -5.06 -2.08
N ARG A 221 -13.43 -3.74 -2.23
CA ARG A 221 -12.44 -3.07 -3.07
C ARG A 221 -11.04 -3.32 -2.56
N ASP A 222 -10.81 -3.23 -1.25
CA ASP A 222 -9.52 -3.55 -0.64
C ASP A 222 -9.07 -4.98 -0.93
N ILE A 223 -9.98 -5.96 -0.88
CA ILE A 223 -9.68 -7.34 -1.29
C ILE A 223 -9.18 -7.39 -2.74
N LYS A 224 -9.89 -6.71 -3.66
CA LYS A 224 -9.54 -6.70 -5.09
C LYS A 224 -8.20 -6.02 -5.35
N ASP A 225 -7.99 -4.87 -4.75
CA ASP A 225 -6.84 -4.02 -5.06
C ASP A 225 -5.54 -4.54 -4.43
N TYR A 226 -5.64 -5.15 -3.24
CA TYR A 226 -4.46 -5.54 -2.46
C TYR A 226 -4.20 -7.04 -2.37
N SER A 227 -5.24 -7.86 -2.32
CA SER A 227 -5.07 -9.31 -2.06
C SER A 227 -5.22 -10.18 -3.30
N LEU A 228 -6.09 -9.82 -4.23
CA LEU A 228 -6.49 -10.65 -5.37
C LEU A 228 -5.30 -11.10 -6.23
N LYS A 229 -4.29 -10.26 -6.40
CA LYS A 229 -3.09 -10.57 -7.19
C LYS A 229 -2.30 -11.79 -6.68
N TYR A 230 -2.44 -12.14 -5.41
CA TYR A 230 -1.74 -13.28 -4.79
C TYR A 230 -2.56 -14.58 -4.81
N PHE A 231 -3.85 -14.52 -5.10
CA PHE A 231 -4.75 -15.67 -4.99
C PHE A 231 -4.38 -16.80 -5.93
N ARG A 232 -3.86 -16.47 -7.12
CA ARG A 232 -3.39 -17.46 -8.07
C ARG A 232 -2.21 -18.28 -7.56
N ASP A 233 -1.32 -17.66 -6.81
CA ASP A 233 -0.13 -18.34 -6.28
C ASP A 233 -0.52 -19.24 -5.11
N ILE A 234 -1.44 -18.81 -4.26
CA ILE A 234 -2.00 -19.62 -3.17
C ILE A 234 -2.76 -20.82 -3.75
N ASP A 235 -3.63 -20.59 -4.73
CA ASP A 235 -4.43 -21.63 -5.37
C ASP A 235 -3.53 -22.70 -6.03
N ARG A 236 -2.51 -22.26 -6.78
CA ARG A 236 -1.53 -23.16 -7.40
C ARG A 236 -0.80 -24.00 -6.35
N PHE A 237 -0.37 -23.39 -5.25
CA PHE A 237 0.33 -24.08 -4.17
C PHE A 237 -0.57 -25.15 -3.54
N LEU A 238 -1.81 -24.83 -3.21
CA LEU A 238 -2.76 -25.75 -2.58
C LEU A 238 -3.13 -26.93 -3.50
N HIS A 239 -3.20 -26.71 -4.81
CA HIS A 239 -3.55 -27.75 -5.79
C HIS A 239 -2.33 -28.54 -6.31
N ASP A 240 -1.11 -28.20 -5.90
CA ASP A 240 0.06 -29.01 -6.23
C ASP A 240 0.06 -30.31 -5.38
N PRO A 241 0.10 -31.50 -6.01
CA PRO A 241 0.11 -32.78 -5.28
C PRO A 241 1.24 -32.91 -4.25
N ILE A 242 2.37 -32.24 -4.45
CA ILE A 242 3.50 -32.23 -3.52
C ILE A 242 3.12 -31.58 -2.19
N ASN A 243 2.15 -30.67 -2.19
CA ASN A 243 1.70 -29.90 -1.04
C ASN A 243 0.42 -30.49 -0.39
N SER A 244 0.09 -31.75 -0.63
CA SER A 244 -1.14 -32.39 -0.15
C SER A 244 -1.33 -32.33 1.38
N GLU A 245 -0.24 -32.37 2.15
CA GLU A 245 -0.30 -32.21 3.60
C GLU A 245 -0.75 -30.79 4.01
N TYR A 246 -0.29 -29.76 3.30
CA TYR A 246 -0.71 -28.37 3.54
C TYR A 246 -2.16 -28.12 3.11
N LEU A 247 -2.61 -28.77 2.04
CA LEU A 247 -4.03 -28.76 1.67
C LEU A 247 -4.91 -29.37 2.77
N ALA A 248 -4.49 -30.50 3.36
CA ALA A 248 -5.23 -31.11 4.47
C ALA A 248 -5.30 -30.17 5.70
N MET A 249 -4.18 -29.52 6.06
CA MET A 249 -4.13 -28.54 7.14
C MET A 249 -5.04 -27.33 6.83
N TYR A 250 -5.02 -26.84 5.60
CA TYR A 250 -5.89 -25.75 5.13
C TYR A 250 -7.37 -26.10 5.28
N LEU A 251 -7.80 -27.28 4.82
CA LEU A 251 -9.18 -27.73 4.91
C LEU A 251 -9.65 -27.88 6.36
N ASN A 252 -8.80 -28.38 7.26
CA ASN A 252 -9.09 -28.45 8.69
C ASN A 252 -9.27 -27.04 9.27
N THR A 253 -8.39 -26.12 8.93
CA THR A 253 -8.49 -24.71 9.35
C THR A 253 -9.79 -24.06 8.88
N ILE A 254 -10.24 -24.32 7.65
CA ILE A 254 -11.53 -23.83 7.15
C ILE A 254 -12.69 -24.33 8.02
N ALA A 255 -12.70 -25.60 8.39
CA ALA A 255 -13.74 -26.16 9.24
C ALA A 255 -13.81 -25.47 10.60
N ASP A 256 -12.65 -25.24 11.22
CA ASP A 256 -12.55 -24.55 12.50
C ASP A 256 -12.98 -23.08 12.41
N LEU A 257 -12.55 -22.37 11.37
CA LEU A 257 -12.93 -20.98 11.13
C LEU A 257 -14.43 -20.80 10.86
N ARG A 258 -15.04 -21.72 10.10
CA ARG A 258 -16.51 -21.72 9.89
C ARG A 258 -17.25 -21.86 11.23
N ALA A 259 -16.80 -22.77 12.08
CA ALA A 259 -17.40 -22.95 13.40
C ALA A 259 -17.21 -21.72 14.31
N TYR A 260 -16.07 -21.04 14.22
CA TYR A 260 -15.81 -19.80 14.94
C TYR A 260 -16.72 -18.66 14.44
N LEU A 261 -16.82 -18.46 13.13
CA LEU A 261 -17.66 -17.43 12.52
C LEU A 261 -19.12 -17.60 12.88
N LEU A 262 -19.64 -18.83 12.78
CA LEU A 262 -21.03 -19.17 13.10
C LEU A 262 -21.39 -18.86 14.57
N ARG A 263 -20.47 -19.13 15.51
CA ARG A 263 -20.69 -18.85 16.94
C ARG A 263 -20.71 -17.37 17.28
N ASN A 264 -20.04 -16.54 16.49
CA ASN A 264 -19.84 -15.13 16.81
C ASN A 264 -20.65 -14.17 15.90
N GLU A 265 -21.38 -14.69 14.89
CA GLU A 265 -22.10 -13.87 13.90
C GLU A 265 -23.20 -12.98 14.50
N THR A 266 -23.72 -13.31 15.69
CA THR A 266 -24.73 -12.50 16.38
C THR A 266 -24.14 -11.34 17.17
N SER A 267 -22.84 -11.38 17.49
CA SER A 267 -22.20 -10.40 18.36
C SER A 267 -21.31 -9.41 17.57
N TYR A 268 -20.87 -9.79 16.38
CA TYR A 268 -19.93 -8.99 15.58
C TYR A 268 -20.35 -9.01 14.11
N THR A 269 -19.97 -7.95 13.38
CA THR A 269 -20.09 -7.95 11.91
C THR A 269 -19.08 -8.93 11.31
N PHE A 270 -19.36 -9.42 10.10
CA PHE A 270 -18.47 -10.37 9.44
C PHE A 270 -17.07 -9.78 9.21
N VAL A 271 -16.97 -8.51 8.83
CA VAL A 271 -15.68 -7.81 8.68
C VAL A 271 -14.92 -7.74 10.01
N GLN A 272 -15.61 -7.43 11.11
CA GLN A 272 -14.99 -7.46 12.45
C GLN A 272 -14.48 -8.86 12.82
N LEU A 273 -15.19 -9.91 12.42
CA LEU A 273 -14.75 -11.29 12.63
C LEU A 273 -13.51 -11.62 11.81
N LEU A 274 -13.44 -11.19 10.54
CA LEU A 274 -12.23 -11.38 9.72
C LEU A 274 -11.01 -10.66 10.32
N GLU A 275 -11.15 -9.42 10.75
CA GLU A 275 -10.07 -8.69 11.43
C GLU A 275 -9.69 -9.34 12.77
N SER A 276 -10.66 -9.85 13.54
CA SER A 276 -10.39 -10.60 14.77
C SER A 276 -9.59 -11.89 14.51
N ILE A 277 -9.89 -12.60 13.43
CA ILE A 277 -9.12 -13.77 13.00
C ILE A 277 -7.67 -13.38 12.71
N ILE A 278 -7.46 -12.31 11.97
CA ILE A 278 -6.12 -11.81 11.64
C ILE A 278 -5.34 -11.48 12.91
N GLU A 279 -5.96 -10.74 13.85
CA GLU A 279 -5.30 -10.37 15.11
C GLU A 279 -4.97 -11.60 15.98
N GLN A 280 -5.85 -12.57 16.06
CA GLN A 280 -5.62 -13.78 16.86
C GLN A 280 -4.47 -14.62 16.29
N ILE A 281 -4.39 -14.77 14.97
CA ILE A 281 -3.30 -15.50 14.32
C ILE A 281 -1.96 -14.79 14.50
N VAL A 282 -1.94 -13.47 14.35
CA VAL A 282 -0.73 -12.66 14.52
C VAL A 282 -0.27 -12.58 15.98
N GLY A 283 -1.20 -12.68 16.93
CA GLY A 283 -0.91 -12.66 18.38
C GLY A 283 -0.24 -13.94 18.91
N VAL A 284 -0.21 -15.03 18.15
CA VAL A 284 0.52 -16.25 18.50
C VAL A 284 2.01 -16.00 18.30
N ASP A 285 2.78 -16.13 19.36
CA ASP A 285 4.21 -15.89 19.58
C ASP A 285 5.10 -15.96 18.30
N CYS A 286 4.99 -14.92 17.44
CA CYS A 286 5.74 -14.82 16.21
C CYS A 286 7.13 -14.27 16.50
N LYS A 287 8.15 -15.12 16.45
CA LYS A 287 9.57 -14.73 16.42
C LYS A 287 9.96 -14.00 15.13
N GLN A 288 9.03 -13.87 14.18
CA GLN A 288 9.20 -13.21 12.89
C GLN A 288 8.72 -11.75 12.96
N ASP A 289 9.01 -10.96 11.92
CA ASP A 289 8.47 -9.63 11.74
C ASP A 289 6.93 -9.66 11.74
N ILE A 290 6.32 -9.20 12.82
CA ILE A 290 4.88 -9.25 13.06
C ILE A 290 4.08 -8.56 11.95
N HIS A 291 4.64 -7.51 11.34
CA HIS A 291 3.98 -6.79 10.25
C HIS A 291 3.94 -7.59 8.96
N LYS A 292 5.04 -8.31 8.68
CA LYS A 292 5.11 -9.24 7.55
C LYS A 292 4.06 -10.32 7.70
N VAL A 293 4.02 -10.96 8.86
CA VAL A 293 3.08 -12.05 9.16
C VAL A 293 1.64 -11.56 9.03
N ARG A 294 1.33 -10.37 9.57
CA ARG A 294 -0.02 -9.77 9.48
C ARG A 294 -0.48 -9.58 8.03
N ALA A 295 0.39 -9.06 7.15
CA ALA A 295 0.07 -8.87 5.74
C ALA A 295 -0.22 -10.22 5.04
N LEU A 296 0.60 -11.23 5.31
CA LEU A 296 0.41 -12.57 4.76
C LEU A 296 -0.89 -13.22 5.26
N VAL A 297 -1.15 -13.16 6.55
CA VAL A 297 -2.37 -13.70 7.18
C VAL A 297 -3.62 -13.00 6.59
N ARG A 298 -3.59 -11.68 6.44
CA ARG A 298 -4.71 -10.93 5.84
C ARG A 298 -5.01 -11.40 4.42
N VAL A 299 -3.99 -11.50 3.57
CA VAL A 299 -4.17 -12.01 2.19
C VAL A 299 -4.77 -13.42 2.19
N PHE A 300 -4.36 -14.27 3.12
CA PHE A 300 -4.85 -15.64 3.22
C PHE A 300 -6.31 -15.72 3.70
N VAL A 301 -6.70 -14.89 4.67
CA VAL A 301 -8.11 -14.74 5.10
C VAL A 301 -8.98 -14.23 3.95
N HIS A 302 -8.49 -13.23 3.19
CA HIS A 302 -9.19 -12.74 2.00
C HIS A 302 -9.33 -13.82 0.92
N PHE A 303 -8.30 -14.64 0.72
CA PHE A 303 -8.35 -15.79 -0.20
C PHE A 303 -9.44 -16.78 0.21
N MET A 304 -9.50 -17.19 1.49
CA MET A 304 -10.54 -18.08 2.01
C MET A 304 -11.96 -17.49 1.78
N TYR A 305 -12.13 -16.19 2.02
CA TYR A 305 -13.40 -15.53 1.76
C TYR A 305 -13.73 -15.52 0.26
N TRP A 306 -12.78 -15.16 -0.58
CA TRP A 306 -12.95 -15.09 -2.03
C TRP A 306 -13.34 -16.44 -2.63
N ASN A 307 -12.73 -17.52 -2.19
CA ASN A 307 -13.00 -18.88 -2.68
C ASN A 307 -14.26 -19.52 -2.08
N CYS A 308 -15.05 -18.76 -1.32
CA CYS A 308 -16.22 -19.29 -0.62
C CYS A 308 -15.91 -20.35 0.44
N ASP A 309 -14.69 -20.39 0.95
CA ASP A 309 -14.30 -21.31 2.01
C ASP A 309 -14.83 -20.86 3.37
N ILE A 310 -14.96 -19.55 3.58
CA ILE A 310 -15.56 -18.96 4.78
C ILE A 310 -16.64 -17.94 4.42
N GLY A 311 -17.53 -17.64 5.41
CA GLY A 311 -18.68 -16.74 5.23
C GLY A 311 -19.93 -17.48 4.74
N LYS A 312 -21.08 -16.76 4.74
CA LYS A 312 -22.36 -17.24 4.19
C LYS A 312 -22.25 -17.38 2.68
N LYS A 313 -22.89 -18.42 2.16
CA LYS A 313 -22.95 -18.76 0.73
C LYS A 313 -24.35 -18.54 0.21
#